data_80a08cf69c416ef1cc967427e0a66b8b
#
_entry.id   80a08cf69c416ef1cc967427e0a66b8b
#
_cell.length_a   1.000
_cell.length_b   1.000
_cell.length_c   1.000
_cell.angle_alpha   90.00
_cell.angle_beta   90.00
_cell.angle_gamma   90.00
#
_symmetry.space_group_name_H-M   'P 1'
#
loop_
_entity.id
_entity.type
_entity.pdbx_description
1 polymer ?
#
loop_
_entity_poly.entity_id
_entity_poly.type
_entity_poly.pdbx_seq_one_letter_code
_entity_poly.pdbx_strand_id
1 'polypeptide(L)'
;MLKIKYVAIGLVVLAACKKEPKVNDNIVKTDTTGTTIATQKDPPVAKSAGFFLDDWTTKTFQAPNYNNVAQPTVDATATVNADYSEVITKVPKYLFGNNTNPYMSQLITEPVLMNNIKNLSPNILRFPGGSISDIYFWDGQIPPDAADTLFDANGNKTPASYWLGNNTAGWTLTLDNYYAALLQTNSTGIITINYAYARYGKSAHPDQAAAHLAAQWVRYDKGRTKYWEIGNEDAGPWEPGFKIDVTQNKDGQPATITGALYGQHFKVFADSMRKAAKEVGAAIKIGAQLEQTDPSNSWNTVARTWEQGYFGAAGDYADFYIVHDYFTGSDNENAATILATPTAEAKAIMDYMKATTTKNKVSLKPIALTEWNIFADGSKQKTSYIAGMHATMTLGELLKNQFGMASRWDLANGWNNGDDHGMFNAGDEPDGVSKWNPRPAFYYMYYFQKYFGDRMVGSSVTGGNGDVLSYASSFSSGEAGLIVVNKGIASQTVKINISNFKPGSRYYYYTLTGGTDNGEFSGKVYVNGSGPSGANGGPANYLDQSAYSSSLASGMKISVPPRSVIYLVAEGKK
;
A
#
# COMPACT_ATOMS: atom_id res chain seq x y z
N MET A 1 48.02 -0.07 58.29
CA MET A 1 47.00 -1.13 58.22
C MET A 1 45.64 -0.50 58.52
N LEU A 2 44.88 -0.17 57.46
CA LEU A 2 43.58 0.50 57.61
C LEU A 2 42.51 -0.48 57.11
N LYS A 3 41.63 -0.91 57.96
CA LYS A 3 40.47 -1.77 57.62
C LYS A 3 39.34 -0.88 57.10
N ILE A 4 38.97 -1.08 55.84
CA ILE A 4 37.78 -0.47 55.21
C ILE A 4 36.63 -1.42 55.43
N LYS A 5 35.57 -0.94 56.10
CA LYS A 5 34.27 -1.64 56.25
C LYS A 5 33.37 -1.27 55.06
N TYR A 6 32.90 -2.27 54.35
CA TYR A 6 31.82 -2.08 53.36
C TYR A 6 30.48 -2.01 54.07
N VAL A 7 29.71 -0.94 53.83
CA VAL A 7 28.30 -0.82 54.18
C VAL A 7 27.49 -1.15 52.94
N ALA A 8 26.73 -2.23 53.01
CA ALA A 8 25.76 -2.59 51.96
C ALA A 8 24.47 -1.81 52.17
N ILE A 9 24.13 -0.92 51.27
CA ILE A 9 22.84 -0.21 51.22
C ILE A 9 21.91 -1.04 50.34
N GLY A 10 20.94 -1.72 50.97
CA GLY A 10 19.87 -2.42 50.28
C GLY A 10 18.86 -1.41 49.72
N LEU A 11 18.72 -1.38 48.43
CA LEU A 11 17.69 -0.61 47.72
C LEU A 11 16.40 -1.45 47.70
N VAL A 12 15.42 -1.04 48.55
CA VAL A 12 14.06 -1.60 48.48
C VAL A 12 13.32 -0.89 47.35
N VAL A 13 13.12 -1.58 46.23
CA VAL A 13 12.26 -1.08 45.14
C VAL A 13 10.80 -1.38 45.51
N LEU A 14 10.10 -0.36 45.98
CA LEU A 14 8.64 -0.39 46.10
C LEU A 14 8.03 -0.26 44.71
N ALA A 15 7.54 -1.37 44.16
CA ALA A 15 6.70 -1.38 42.99
C ALA A 15 5.34 -0.76 43.33
N ALA A 16 5.20 0.54 43.08
CA ALA A 16 3.90 1.21 43.13
C ALA A 16 3.17 0.87 41.81
N CYS A 17 2.22 -0.08 41.87
CA CYS A 17 1.19 -0.22 40.86
C CYS A 17 0.38 1.07 40.81
N LYS A 18 0.69 1.97 39.86
CA LYS A 18 -0.22 3.06 39.49
C LYS A 18 -1.42 2.41 38.79
N LYS A 19 -2.55 2.33 39.47
CA LYS A 19 -3.86 2.19 38.81
C LYS A 19 -4.01 3.40 37.89
N GLU A 20 -4.08 3.13 36.58
CA GLU A 20 -4.51 4.15 35.63
C GLU A 20 -5.92 4.62 36.04
N PRO A 21 -6.19 5.93 36.06
CA PRO A 21 -7.53 6.42 36.29
C PRO A 21 -8.43 5.89 35.18
N LYS A 22 -9.51 5.18 35.55
CA LYS A 22 -10.59 4.87 34.61
C LYS A 22 -11.07 6.19 34.03
N VAL A 23 -10.76 6.43 32.77
CA VAL A 23 -11.33 7.54 32.01
C VAL A 23 -12.84 7.27 31.96
N ASN A 24 -13.59 8.20 32.49
CA ASN A 24 -15.05 8.14 32.49
C ASN A 24 -15.51 8.39 31.06
N ASP A 25 -15.89 7.35 30.33
CA ASP A 25 -16.19 7.32 28.88
C ASP A 25 -17.45 8.12 28.46
N ASN A 26 -18.01 8.94 29.35
CA ASN A 26 -19.25 9.68 29.11
C ASN A 26 -19.12 11.19 29.35
N ILE A 27 -18.08 11.83 28.79
CA ILE A 27 -18.10 13.31 28.78
C ILE A 27 -18.84 13.77 27.51
N VAL A 28 -20.14 13.96 27.66
CA VAL A 28 -20.94 14.71 26.68
C VAL A 28 -20.57 16.19 26.85
N LYS A 29 -19.90 16.77 25.86
CA LYS A 29 -19.64 18.22 25.83
C LYS A 29 -20.84 18.91 25.16
N THR A 30 -21.52 19.76 25.89
CA THR A 30 -22.56 20.66 25.33
C THR A 30 -21.88 21.93 24.83
N ASP A 31 -22.18 22.37 23.62
CA ASP A 31 -21.76 23.67 23.14
C ASP A 31 -22.69 24.78 23.65
N THR A 32 -22.34 26.05 23.40
CA THR A 32 -23.13 27.20 23.82
C THR A 32 -24.50 27.32 23.12
N THR A 33 -24.78 26.47 22.13
CA THR A 33 -26.06 26.42 21.42
C THR A 33 -26.99 25.32 21.94
N GLY A 34 -26.56 24.56 22.95
CA GLY A 34 -27.33 23.47 23.53
C GLY A 34 -27.31 22.17 22.75
N THR A 35 -26.55 22.11 21.64
CA THR A 35 -26.41 20.87 20.83
C THR A 35 -25.37 19.94 21.48
N THR A 36 -25.81 18.75 21.84
CA THR A 36 -24.91 17.69 22.34
C THR A 36 -24.07 17.16 21.19
N ILE A 37 -22.74 17.26 21.28
CA ILE A 37 -21.79 16.72 20.31
C ILE A 37 -21.22 15.42 20.85
N ALA A 38 -21.43 14.32 20.12
CA ALA A 38 -20.83 13.05 20.45
C ALA A 38 -19.30 13.08 20.25
N THR A 39 -18.56 12.50 21.18
CA THR A 39 -17.10 12.40 21.10
C THR A 39 -16.70 11.19 20.26
N GLN A 40 -15.60 11.32 19.53
CA GLN A 40 -14.99 10.20 18.81
C GLN A 40 -14.58 9.08 19.78
N LYS A 41 -14.83 7.84 19.37
CA LYS A 41 -14.37 6.65 20.05
C LYS A 41 -13.76 5.70 19.02
N ASP A 42 -12.49 5.36 19.21
CA ASP A 42 -11.83 4.37 18.35
C ASP A 42 -12.50 3.01 18.51
N PRO A 43 -12.87 2.32 17.42
CA PRO A 43 -13.37 0.96 17.49
C PRO A 43 -12.26 -0.02 17.87
N PRO A 44 -12.59 -1.25 18.29
CA PRO A 44 -11.60 -2.32 18.41
C PRO A 44 -10.87 -2.50 17.09
N VAL A 45 -9.55 -2.76 17.18
CA VAL A 45 -8.73 -3.01 15.99
C VAL A 45 -9.23 -4.25 15.26
N ALA A 46 -9.56 -4.11 13.98
CA ALA A 46 -9.96 -5.23 13.15
C ALA A 46 -8.81 -6.23 12.99
N LYS A 47 -9.11 -7.53 13.00
CA LYS A 47 -8.09 -8.57 12.80
C LYS A 47 -7.34 -8.40 11.47
N SER A 48 -8.03 -7.96 10.42
CA SER A 48 -7.47 -7.70 9.10
C SER A 48 -6.46 -6.55 9.06
N ALA A 49 -6.55 -5.57 9.96
CA ALA A 49 -5.56 -4.52 10.14
C ALA A 49 -4.48 -4.93 11.17
N GLY A 50 -4.89 -5.50 12.29
CA GLY A 50 -4.05 -6.08 13.33
C GLY A 50 -2.84 -5.23 13.71
N PHE A 51 -1.68 -5.86 13.80
CA PHE A 51 -0.42 -5.21 14.22
C PHE A 51 0.10 -4.15 13.22
N PHE A 52 -0.48 -4.00 12.04
CA PHE A 52 -0.14 -2.89 11.16
C PHE A 52 -0.58 -1.53 11.73
N LEU A 53 -1.40 -1.54 12.79
CA LEU A 53 -1.76 -0.37 13.57
C LEU A 53 -0.90 -0.15 14.83
N ASP A 54 0.04 -1.03 15.17
CA ASP A 54 0.90 -0.87 16.36
C ASP A 54 1.76 0.39 16.29
N ASP A 55 2.18 0.78 15.09
CA ASP A 55 2.98 1.98 14.81
C ASP A 55 2.11 3.19 14.41
N TRP A 56 0.81 3.15 14.70
CA TRP A 56 -0.08 4.28 14.42
C TRP A 56 0.31 5.51 15.24
N THR A 57 0.26 6.66 14.59
CA THR A 57 0.56 7.95 15.21
C THR A 57 -0.51 8.98 14.87
N THR A 58 -0.71 9.94 15.76
CA THR A 58 -1.60 11.08 15.51
C THR A 58 -1.08 11.94 14.38
N LYS A 59 -2.00 12.56 13.63
CA LYS A 59 -1.68 13.48 12.55
C LYS A 59 -2.26 14.87 12.86
N THR A 60 -1.43 15.87 12.65
CA THR A 60 -1.80 17.28 12.82
C THR A 60 -1.93 17.93 11.45
N PHE A 61 -3.02 18.65 11.24
CA PHE A 61 -3.19 19.47 10.05
C PHE A 61 -2.54 20.83 10.20
N GLN A 62 -1.87 21.27 9.15
CA GLN A 62 -1.36 22.64 9.02
C GLN A 62 -2.05 23.30 7.83
N ALA A 63 -2.70 24.43 8.08
CA ALA A 63 -3.37 25.19 7.03
C ALA A 63 -2.38 25.61 5.95
N PRO A 64 -2.65 25.29 4.67
CA PRO A 64 -1.79 25.71 3.58
C PRO A 64 -1.96 27.20 3.26
N ASN A 65 -1.08 27.74 2.45
CA ASN A 65 -1.35 28.99 1.73
C ASN A 65 -2.63 28.82 0.92
N TYR A 66 -3.46 29.88 0.81
CA TYR A 66 -4.75 29.75 0.14
C TYR A 66 -5.17 31.00 -0.63
N ASN A 67 -6.02 30.77 -1.63
CA ASN A 67 -6.74 31.79 -2.37
C ASN A 67 -8.23 31.74 -1.95
N ASN A 68 -8.82 32.87 -1.61
CA ASN A 68 -10.24 32.95 -1.31
C ASN A 68 -11.06 32.74 -2.61
N VAL A 69 -12.03 31.83 -2.56
CA VAL A 69 -12.96 31.57 -3.64
C VAL A 69 -14.40 31.62 -3.13
N ALA A 70 -15.31 32.09 -3.97
CA ALA A 70 -16.74 32.08 -3.66
C ALA A 70 -17.28 30.63 -3.75
N GLN A 71 -18.22 30.30 -2.87
CA GLN A 71 -18.96 29.05 -2.99
C GLN A 71 -19.91 29.10 -4.19
N PRO A 72 -20.22 27.96 -4.85
CA PRO A 72 -21.22 27.90 -5.90
C PRO A 72 -22.59 28.41 -5.41
N THR A 73 -23.26 29.21 -6.23
CA THR A 73 -24.59 29.75 -5.94
C THR A 73 -25.71 28.80 -6.38
N VAL A 74 -25.42 27.92 -7.34
CA VAL A 74 -26.40 26.95 -7.87
C VAL A 74 -26.77 25.89 -6.83
N ASP A 75 -27.93 25.26 -7.01
CA ASP A 75 -28.38 24.20 -6.13
C ASP A 75 -27.46 22.98 -6.15
N ALA A 76 -27.36 22.28 -5.03
CA ALA A 76 -26.54 21.09 -4.92
C ALA A 76 -27.18 19.93 -5.68
N THR A 77 -26.41 19.27 -6.54
CA THR A 77 -26.80 18.04 -7.24
C THR A 77 -26.53 16.78 -6.42
N ALA A 78 -25.61 16.89 -5.45
CA ALA A 78 -25.30 15.84 -4.50
C ALA A 78 -25.04 16.41 -3.09
N THR A 79 -25.25 15.58 -2.09
CA THR A 79 -24.93 15.92 -0.69
C THR A 79 -24.06 14.82 -0.09
N VAL A 80 -22.93 15.22 0.45
CA VAL A 80 -22.07 14.38 1.30
C VAL A 80 -22.48 14.62 2.75
N ASN A 81 -22.76 13.54 3.48
CA ASN A 81 -22.98 13.56 4.91
C ASN A 81 -21.87 12.76 5.58
N ALA A 82 -21.12 13.38 6.48
CA ALA A 82 -20.09 12.73 7.28
C ALA A 82 -20.44 12.82 8.77
N ASP A 83 -20.19 11.76 9.51
CA ASP A 83 -20.31 11.78 10.96
C ASP A 83 -18.92 11.74 11.60
N TYR A 84 -18.50 12.87 12.16
CA TYR A 84 -17.18 13.02 12.75
C TYR A 84 -16.96 12.12 13.98
N SER A 85 -18.03 11.69 14.65
CA SER A 85 -17.96 10.79 15.81
C SER A 85 -17.90 9.31 15.44
N GLU A 86 -18.35 8.93 14.24
CA GLU A 86 -18.38 7.54 13.77
C GLU A 86 -17.02 7.11 13.21
N VAL A 87 -16.09 6.72 14.07
CA VAL A 87 -14.78 6.23 13.64
C VAL A 87 -14.91 4.80 13.11
N ILE A 88 -14.58 4.60 11.82
CA ILE A 88 -14.55 3.29 11.17
C ILE A 88 -13.26 2.55 11.55
N THR A 89 -12.12 3.23 11.44
CA THR A 89 -10.81 2.69 11.75
C THR A 89 -9.77 3.81 11.95
N LYS A 90 -8.72 3.52 12.70
CA LYS A 90 -7.47 4.27 12.59
C LYS A 90 -6.85 4.02 11.22
N VAL A 91 -6.19 5.00 10.66
CA VAL A 91 -5.53 4.89 9.34
C VAL A 91 -4.19 4.16 9.50
N PRO A 92 -4.04 2.92 9.02
CA PRO A 92 -2.74 2.25 9.03
C PRO A 92 -1.78 3.00 8.10
N LYS A 93 -0.64 3.44 8.62
CA LYS A 93 0.34 4.18 7.79
C LYS A 93 0.87 3.35 6.62
N TYR A 94 0.91 2.03 6.78
CA TYR A 94 1.41 1.10 5.77
C TYR A 94 0.49 0.89 4.56
N LEU A 95 -0.70 1.51 4.52
CA LEU A 95 -1.49 1.61 3.29
C LEU A 95 -0.85 2.54 2.25
N PHE A 96 0.07 3.42 2.67
CA PHE A 96 0.81 4.31 1.79
C PHE A 96 2.17 3.71 1.44
N GLY A 97 2.15 2.58 0.72
CA GLY A 97 3.33 1.83 0.31
C GLY A 97 3.52 1.80 -1.21
N ASN A 98 4.75 1.45 -1.60
CA ASN A 98 5.13 1.27 -3.00
C ASN A 98 6.11 0.11 -3.16
N ASN A 99 6.17 -0.45 -4.37
CA ASN A 99 7.18 -1.41 -4.76
C ASN A 99 8.42 -0.70 -5.33
N THR A 100 9.60 -1.14 -4.88
CA THR A 100 10.91 -0.77 -5.43
C THR A 100 11.52 -1.99 -6.08
N ASN A 101 11.78 -1.91 -7.39
CA ASN A 101 12.27 -3.03 -8.15
C ASN A 101 13.80 -3.00 -8.29
N PRO A 102 14.49 -4.15 -8.51
CA PRO A 102 15.93 -4.16 -8.70
C PRO A 102 16.44 -3.41 -9.94
N TYR A 103 15.56 -3.04 -10.87
CA TYR A 103 15.88 -2.32 -12.12
C TYR A 103 15.61 -0.81 -12.07
N MET A 104 15.52 -0.23 -10.87
CA MET A 104 15.21 1.20 -10.67
C MET A 104 16.45 2.11 -10.56
N SER A 105 17.55 1.85 -11.24
CA SER A 105 18.82 2.53 -10.97
C SER A 105 19.32 2.29 -9.54
N GLN A 106 20.44 2.94 -9.16
CA GLN A 106 20.93 2.88 -7.77
C GLN A 106 20.10 3.73 -6.79
N LEU A 107 18.97 4.26 -7.21
CA LEU A 107 17.94 5.00 -6.49
C LEU A 107 18.49 6.23 -5.73
N ILE A 108 19.33 6.01 -4.72
CA ILE A 108 19.92 7.09 -3.90
C ILE A 108 20.88 8.01 -4.68
N THR A 109 21.31 7.60 -5.85
CA THR A 109 22.16 8.39 -6.76
C THR A 109 21.33 9.27 -7.71
N GLU A 110 20.01 9.17 -7.67
CA GLU A 110 19.05 9.88 -8.53
C GLU A 110 18.33 10.96 -7.73
N PRO A 111 18.87 12.19 -7.63
CA PRO A 111 18.37 13.20 -6.69
C PRO A 111 16.93 13.64 -6.98
N VAL A 112 16.52 13.71 -8.26
CA VAL A 112 15.14 14.07 -8.64
C VAL A 112 14.16 13.00 -8.17
N LEU A 113 14.47 11.73 -8.41
CA LEU A 113 13.64 10.61 -7.98
C LEU A 113 13.55 10.55 -6.44
N MET A 114 14.68 10.59 -5.75
CA MET A 114 14.72 10.55 -4.29
C MET A 114 13.99 11.72 -3.64
N ASN A 115 14.08 12.93 -4.21
CA ASN A 115 13.35 14.08 -3.71
C ASN A 115 11.83 13.88 -3.84
N ASN A 116 11.36 13.39 -4.98
CA ASN A 116 9.94 13.09 -5.18
C ASN A 116 9.45 11.95 -4.28
N ILE A 117 10.24 10.88 -4.08
CA ILE A 117 9.91 9.80 -3.14
C ILE A 117 9.82 10.34 -1.69
N LYS A 118 10.76 11.19 -1.26
CA LYS A 118 10.69 11.84 0.06
C LYS A 118 9.43 12.69 0.23
N ASN A 119 9.02 13.41 -0.80
CA ASN A 119 7.81 14.23 -0.77
C ASN A 119 6.54 13.37 -0.78
N LEU A 120 6.53 12.27 -1.54
CA LEU A 120 5.46 11.26 -1.49
C LEU A 120 5.36 10.64 -0.10
N SER A 121 6.51 10.47 0.57
CA SER A 121 6.63 9.94 1.92
C SER A 121 5.98 8.55 2.09
N PRO A 122 6.34 7.54 1.29
CA PRO A 122 5.83 6.20 1.49
C PRO A 122 6.26 5.70 2.88
N ASN A 123 5.36 4.99 3.57
CA ASN A 123 5.68 4.46 4.90
C ASN A 123 6.28 3.05 4.82
N ILE A 124 6.14 2.39 3.68
CA ILE A 124 6.71 1.06 3.41
C ILE A 124 7.14 0.96 1.95
N LEU A 125 8.29 0.35 1.72
CA LEU A 125 8.83 0.02 0.40
C LEU A 125 9.06 -1.50 0.32
N ARG A 126 8.46 -2.14 -0.68
CA ARG A 126 8.60 -3.58 -0.94
C ARG A 126 9.77 -3.82 -1.89
N PHE A 127 10.59 -4.85 -1.62
CA PHE A 127 11.77 -5.20 -2.39
C PHE A 127 12.13 -6.70 -2.24
N PRO A 128 12.68 -7.39 -3.25
CA PRO A 128 12.79 -6.94 -4.65
C PRO A 128 11.43 -6.89 -5.35
N GLY A 129 10.43 -7.65 -4.91
CA GLY A 129 9.08 -7.71 -5.45
C GLY A 129 8.97 -8.35 -6.85
N GLY A 130 7.77 -8.75 -7.21
CA GLY A 130 7.47 -9.39 -8.48
C GLY A 130 8.23 -10.71 -8.70
N SER A 131 8.09 -11.28 -9.90
CA SER A 131 8.74 -12.54 -10.31
C SER A 131 10.28 -12.53 -10.15
N ILE A 132 10.89 -11.34 -10.14
CA ILE A 132 12.33 -11.20 -9.91
C ILE A 132 12.73 -11.71 -8.53
N SER A 133 11.87 -11.58 -7.51
CA SER A 133 12.20 -12.08 -6.16
C SER A 133 12.48 -13.58 -6.14
N ASP A 134 11.85 -14.36 -7.01
CA ASP A 134 12.03 -15.81 -7.10
C ASP A 134 13.32 -16.26 -7.81
N ILE A 135 14.06 -15.31 -8.35
CA ILE A 135 15.38 -15.52 -8.96
C ILE A 135 16.44 -14.55 -8.39
N TYR A 136 16.16 -13.96 -7.22
CA TYR A 136 17.04 -12.96 -6.61
C TYR A 136 17.90 -13.57 -5.50
N PHE A 137 19.23 -13.45 -5.62
CA PHE A 137 20.20 -13.84 -4.61
C PHE A 137 20.79 -12.59 -3.94
N TRP A 138 20.34 -12.34 -2.73
CA TRP A 138 20.59 -11.09 -2.00
C TRP A 138 22.06 -10.84 -1.67
N ASP A 139 22.84 -11.91 -1.41
CA ASP A 139 24.27 -11.87 -1.06
C ASP A 139 25.19 -11.78 -2.28
N GLY A 140 24.61 -11.76 -3.49
CA GLY A 140 25.38 -11.71 -4.73
C GLY A 140 26.06 -13.02 -5.12
N GLN A 141 25.69 -14.14 -4.48
CA GLN A 141 26.23 -15.47 -4.75
C GLN A 141 25.14 -16.36 -5.34
N ILE A 142 25.37 -16.92 -6.53
CA ILE A 142 24.49 -17.96 -7.07
C ILE A 142 24.93 -19.28 -6.41
N PRO A 143 24.02 -19.95 -5.65
CA PRO A 143 24.36 -21.23 -5.03
C PRO A 143 24.76 -22.27 -6.09
N PRO A 144 25.76 -23.13 -5.82
CA PRO A 144 26.26 -24.10 -6.81
C PRO A 144 25.23 -25.18 -7.18
N ASP A 145 24.19 -25.33 -6.39
CA ASP A 145 23.05 -26.22 -6.62
C ASP A 145 21.82 -25.48 -7.21
N ALA A 146 21.89 -24.20 -7.53
CA ALA A 146 20.86 -23.52 -8.30
C ALA A 146 20.72 -24.15 -9.69
N ALA A 147 19.51 -24.13 -10.25
CA ALA A 147 19.24 -24.73 -11.54
C ALA A 147 19.92 -23.96 -12.69
N ASP A 148 20.41 -24.67 -13.70
CA ASP A 148 20.98 -24.06 -14.90
C ASP A 148 19.89 -23.61 -15.90
N THR A 149 18.69 -24.15 -15.76
CA THR A 149 17.52 -23.83 -16.59
C THR A 149 16.27 -23.72 -15.72
N LEU A 150 15.38 -22.78 -16.06
CA LEU A 150 14.08 -22.59 -15.45
C LEU A 150 12.99 -22.75 -16.51
N PHE A 151 11.74 -22.95 -16.07
CA PHE A 151 10.59 -22.88 -16.95
C PHE A 151 10.09 -21.44 -17.04
N ASP A 152 9.81 -20.99 -18.27
CA ASP A 152 9.11 -19.72 -18.52
C ASP A 152 7.58 -19.88 -18.36
N ALA A 153 6.84 -18.75 -18.46
CA ALA A 153 5.38 -18.72 -18.37
C ALA A 153 4.66 -19.63 -19.39
N ASN A 154 5.32 -19.97 -20.50
CA ASN A 154 4.79 -20.87 -21.53
C ASN A 154 5.14 -22.35 -21.26
N GLY A 155 5.88 -22.62 -20.18
CA GLY A 155 6.34 -23.95 -19.81
C GLY A 155 7.54 -24.46 -20.61
N ASN A 156 8.27 -23.58 -21.30
CA ASN A 156 9.51 -23.91 -22.01
C ASN A 156 10.72 -23.81 -21.07
N LYS A 157 11.68 -24.70 -21.23
CA LYS A 157 12.96 -24.58 -20.50
C LYS A 157 13.84 -23.51 -21.15
N THR A 158 14.25 -22.54 -20.34
CA THR A 158 15.15 -21.46 -20.74
C THR A 158 16.39 -21.44 -19.83
N PRO A 159 17.55 -20.97 -20.29
CA PRO A 159 18.71 -20.75 -19.41
C PRO A 159 18.31 -19.85 -18.24
N ALA A 160 18.73 -20.24 -17.04
CA ALA A 160 18.46 -19.43 -15.84
C ALA A 160 19.26 -18.12 -15.88
N SER A 161 18.59 -17.03 -15.55
CA SER A 161 19.20 -15.69 -15.38
C SER A 161 18.82 -15.16 -14.01
N TYR A 162 19.81 -15.03 -13.13
CA TYR A 162 19.61 -14.65 -11.75
C TYR A 162 19.95 -13.17 -11.50
N TRP A 163 19.17 -12.54 -10.63
CA TRP A 163 19.44 -11.20 -10.13
C TRP A 163 20.28 -11.26 -8.85
N LEU A 164 21.18 -10.28 -8.69
CA LEU A 164 22.16 -10.28 -7.60
C LEU A 164 22.06 -8.99 -6.78
N GLY A 165 21.99 -9.12 -5.47
CA GLY A 165 21.84 -8.00 -4.55
C GLY A 165 23.03 -7.04 -4.50
N ASN A 166 24.19 -7.46 -4.98
CA ASN A 166 25.42 -6.65 -5.05
C ASN A 166 25.71 -6.05 -6.44
N ASN A 167 24.79 -6.17 -7.40
CA ASN A 167 24.99 -5.60 -8.74
C ASN A 167 25.02 -4.07 -8.69
N THR A 168 26.18 -3.48 -9.01
CA THR A 168 26.43 -2.04 -8.95
C THR A 168 26.21 -1.31 -10.29
N ALA A 169 25.72 -1.98 -11.32
CA ALA A 169 25.39 -1.32 -12.60
C ALA A 169 24.41 -0.17 -12.37
N GLY A 170 24.56 0.94 -13.08
CA GLY A 170 23.82 2.17 -12.84
C GLY A 170 22.29 2.04 -13.01
N TRP A 171 21.83 1.00 -13.72
CA TRP A 171 20.41 0.72 -13.95
C TRP A 171 19.79 -0.25 -12.92
N THR A 172 20.60 -0.82 -12.02
CA THR A 172 20.14 -1.75 -10.97
C THR A 172 20.09 -1.07 -9.60
N LEU A 173 19.37 -1.66 -8.67
CA LEU A 173 19.33 -1.26 -7.26
C LEU A 173 20.04 -2.31 -6.42
N THR A 174 21.14 -1.93 -5.79
CA THR A 174 21.80 -2.81 -4.82
C THR A 174 20.98 -2.91 -3.54
N LEU A 175 21.12 -4.01 -2.82
CA LEU A 175 20.48 -4.19 -1.52
C LEU A 175 20.89 -3.10 -0.51
N ASP A 176 22.16 -2.70 -0.50
CA ASP A 176 22.63 -1.64 0.41
C ASP A 176 22.02 -0.28 0.08
N ASN A 177 21.84 0.03 -1.21
CA ASN A 177 21.15 1.26 -1.62
C ASN A 177 19.65 1.22 -1.32
N TYR A 178 19.01 0.05 -1.38
CA TYR A 178 17.65 -0.10 -0.88
C TYR A 178 17.55 0.25 0.61
N TYR A 179 18.44 -0.29 1.46
CA TYR A 179 18.46 0.06 2.88
C TYR A 179 18.75 1.56 3.12
N ALA A 180 19.65 2.14 2.33
CA ALA A 180 19.91 3.57 2.38
C ALA A 180 18.68 4.41 1.99
N ALA A 181 17.90 3.94 1.00
CA ALA A 181 16.66 4.59 0.60
C ALA A 181 15.60 4.52 1.71
N LEU A 182 15.45 3.38 2.39
CA LEU A 182 14.55 3.27 3.56
C LEU A 182 14.89 4.32 4.63
N LEU A 183 16.17 4.44 4.95
CA LEU A 183 16.64 5.42 5.95
C LEU A 183 16.36 6.86 5.49
N GLN A 184 16.65 7.18 4.23
CA GLN A 184 16.47 8.54 3.70
C GLN A 184 15.01 8.96 3.55
N THR A 185 14.10 8.02 3.39
CA THR A 185 12.65 8.24 3.24
C THR A 185 11.88 8.05 4.55
N ASN A 186 12.57 7.63 5.62
CA ASN A 186 11.94 7.24 6.90
C ASN A 186 10.85 6.16 6.70
N SER A 187 11.08 5.25 5.75
CA SER A 187 10.19 4.12 5.46
C SER A 187 10.68 2.87 6.17
N THR A 188 9.77 1.92 6.44
CA THR A 188 10.17 0.55 6.74
C THR A 188 10.21 -0.29 5.46
N GLY A 189 10.87 -1.45 5.51
CA GLY A 189 10.92 -2.39 4.40
C GLY A 189 9.90 -3.53 4.55
N ILE A 190 9.52 -4.08 3.40
CA ILE A 190 8.97 -5.43 3.28
C ILE A 190 9.81 -6.17 2.23
N ILE A 191 10.38 -7.30 2.62
CA ILE A 191 11.29 -8.06 1.77
C ILE A 191 10.62 -9.34 1.31
N THR A 192 10.65 -9.57 -0.02
CA THR A 192 10.17 -10.80 -0.65
C THR A 192 11.33 -11.77 -0.83
N ILE A 193 11.22 -12.94 -0.22
CA ILE A 193 12.26 -13.99 -0.21
C ILE A 193 12.15 -14.84 -1.47
N ASN A 194 13.30 -15.24 -2.03
CA ASN A 194 13.38 -16.22 -3.11
C ASN A 194 12.90 -17.60 -2.63
N TYR A 195 11.59 -17.83 -2.69
CA TYR A 195 11.00 -19.12 -2.40
C TYR A 195 11.28 -20.15 -3.48
N ALA A 196 11.28 -19.72 -4.75
CA ALA A 196 11.43 -20.62 -5.89
C ALA A 196 12.76 -21.41 -5.87
N TYR A 197 13.80 -20.91 -5.18
CA TYR A 197 15.03 -21.68 -4.96
C TYR A 197 14.76 -22.99 -4.18
N ALA A 198 13.79 -23.03 -3.27
CA ALA A 198 13.34 -24.27 -2.63
C ALA A 198 12.70 -25.25 -3.62
N ARG A 199 12.29 -24.79 -4.77
CA ARG A 199 11.69 -25.60 -5.83
C ARG A 199 12.73 -26.08 -6.85
N TYR A 200 13.50 -25.15 -7.43
CA TYR A 200 14.44 -25.47 -8.50
C TYR A 200 15.84 -25.85 -8.02
N GLY A 201 16.15 -25.79 -6.73
CA GLY A 201 17.43 -26.21 -6.18
C GLY A 201 17.69 -27.70 -6.42
N LYS A 202 18.96 -28.03 -6.74
CA LYS A 202 19.42 -29.39 -7.11
C LYS A 202 20.02 -30.17 -5.92
N SER A 203 19.99 -29.64 -4.70
CA SER A 203 20.42 -30.35 -3.49
C SER A 203 19.40 -31.41 -3.05
N ALA A 204 19.77 -32.23 -2.06
CA ALA A 204 18.82 -33.19 -1.48
C ALA A 204 17.77 -32.53 -0.57
N HIS A 205 18.00 -31.30 -0.15
CA HIS A 205 17.13 -30.52 0.73
C HIS A 205 17.08 -29.06 0.29
N PRO A 206 16.52 -28.74 -0.91
CA PRO A 206 16.52 -27.38 -1.45
C PRO A 206 15.67 -26.42 -0.59
N ASP A 207 14.62 -26.91 0.07
CA ASP A 207 13.82 -26.16 1.03
C ASP A 207 14.63 -25.65 2.22
N GLN A 208 15.52 -26.49 2.77
CA GLN A 208 16.41 -26.10 3.86
C GLN A 208 17.51 -25.16 3.39
N ALA A 209 18.05 -25.37 2.18
CA ALA A 209 19.06 -24.49 1.59
C ALA A 209 18.50 -23.09 1.35
N ALA A 210 17.32 -22.98 0.77
CA ALA A 210 16.63 -21.72 0.53
C ALA A 210 16.23 -21.02 1.84
N ALA A 211 15.71 -21.77 2.82
CA ALA A 211 15.37 -21.24 4.13
C ALA A 211 16.62 -20.76 4.90
N HIS A 212 17.76 -21.44 4.73
CA HIS A 212 19.04 -20.99 5.29
C HIS A 212 19.49 -19.66 4.68
N LEU A 213 19.38 -19.51 3.35
CA LEU A 213 19.69 -18.26 2.65
C LEU A 213 18.78 -17.11 3.13
N ALA A 214 17.50 -17.36 3.29
CA ALA A 214 16.55 -16.40 3.86
C ALA A 214 16.92 -16.00 5.31
N ALA A 215 17.29 -16.97 6.14
CA ALA A 215 17.74 -16.72 7.51
C ALA A 215 19.05 -15.90 7.55
N GLN A 216 19.97 -16.11 6.60
CA GLN A 216 21.18 -15.28 6.45
C GLN A 216 20.82 -13.84 6.10
N TRP A 217 19.81 -13.63 5.25
CA TRP A 217 19.32 -12.28 4.94
C TRP A 217 18.74 -11.60 6.18
N VAL A 218 17.95 -12.29 7.00
CA VAL A 218 17.48 -11.76 8.28
C VAL A 218 18.63 -11.37 9.21
N ARG A 219 19.72 -12.17 9.26
CA ARG A 219 20.93 -11.83 10.04
C ARG A 219 21.64 -10.59 9.51
N TYR A 220 21.74 -10.46 8.18
CA TYR A 220 22.33 -9.29 7.52
C TYR A 220 21.45 -8.05 7.72
N ASP A 221 20.13 -8.20 7.67
CA ASP A 221 19.14 -7.14 7.86
C ASP A 221 19.23 -6.51 9.27
N LYS A 222 19.45 -7.30 10.31
CA LYS A 222 19.58 -6.86 11.71
C LYS A 222 18.41 -6.01 12.21
N GLY A 223 17.19 -6.26 11.73
CA GLY A 223 15.98 -5.55 12.11
C GLY A 223 15.75 -4.20 11.42
N ARG A 224 16.46 -3.91 10.32
CA ARG A 224 16.16 -2.76 9.44
C ARG A 224 14.81 -2.92 8.75
N THR A 225 14.40 -4.18 8.52
CA THR A 225 13.11 -4.55 7.92
C THR A 225 12.26 -5.33 8.90
N LYS A 226 11.00 -4.97 8.99
CA LYS A 226 10.06 -5.59 9.94
C LYS A 226 9.22 -6.69 9.30
N TYR A 227 8.92 -6.57 8.01
CA TYR A 227 7.99 -7.43 7.28
C TYR A 227 8.70 -8.25 6.21
N TRP A 228 8.31 -9.51 6.07
CA TRP A 228 8.92 -10.48 5.18
C TRP A 228 7.86 -11.30 4.49
N GLU A 229 7.99 -11.51 3.19
CA GLU A 229 7.13 -12.35 2.37
C GLU A 229 7.93 -13.58 1.93
N ILE A 230 7.31 -14.76 1.97
CA ILE A 230 7.93 -15.97 1.42
C ILE A 230 7.33 -16.23 0.05
N GLY A 231 8.12 -15.95 -1.00
CA GLY A 231 7.72 -16.10 -2.40
C GLY A 231 6.91 -14.93 -2.96
N ASN A 232 6.66 -15.00 -4.27
CA ASN A 232 5.85 -14.07 -5.04
C ASN A 232 4.91 -14.84 -5.97
N GLU A 233 3.60 -14.69 -5.80
CA GLU A 233 2.57 -15.29 -6.68
C GLU A 233 2.80 -16.77 -7.04
N ASP A 234 3.34 -17.55 -6.12
CA ASP A 234 3.82 -18.92 -6.37
C ASP A 234 2.77 -19.87 -6.96
N ALA A 235 1.48 -19.57 -6.79
CA ALA A 235 0.40 -20.30 -7.43
C ALA A 235 0.27 -19.99 -8.94
N GLY A 236 0.96 -18.95 -9.44
CA GLY A 236 0.91 -18.45 -10.82
C GLY A 236 1.86 -19.21 -11.75
N PRO A 237 1.39 -19.72 -12.90
CA PRO A 237 2.24 -20.46 -13.85
C PRO A 237 3.30 -19.61 -14.54
N TRP A 238 3.27 -18.29 -14.36
CA TRP A 238 4.28 -17.34 -14.84
C TRP A 238 5.49 -17.25 -13.92
N GLU A 239 5.39 -17.79 -12.69
CA GLU A 239 6.46 -17.66 -11.69
C GLU A 239 7.53 -18.75 -11.84
N PRO A 240 8.81 -18.39 -11.68
CA PRO A 240 9.88 -19.36 -11.49
C PRO A 240 9.57 -20.28 -10.29
N GLY A 241 9.77 -21.60 -10.47
CA GLY A 241 9.46 -22.56 -9.39
C GLY A 241 8.04 -23.10 -9.42
N PHE A 242 7.08 -22.48 -10.13
CA PHE A 242 5.76 -23.08 -10.36
C PHE A 242 5.89 -24.49 -10.95
N LYS A 243 6.74 -24.63 -11.99
CA LYS A 243 7.10 -25.92 -12.59
C LYS A 243 8.61 -26.13 -12.51
N ILE A 244 9.05 -27.33 -12.13
CA ILE A 244 10.46 -27.70 -12.03
C ILE A 244 10.81 -28.91 -12.90
N ASP A 245 12.09 -29.06 -13.21
CA ASP A 245 12.64 -30.25 -13.86
C ASP A 245 12.90 -31.34 -12.83
N VAL A 246 11.97 -32.25 -12.67
CA VAL A 246 12.07 -33.35 -11.71
C VAL A 246 13.25 -34.30 -11.98
N THR A 247 13.84 -34.27 -13.17
CA THR A 247 15.05 -35.08 -13.44
C THR A 247 16.30 -34.55 -12.76
N GLN A 248 16.31 -33.26 -12.40
CA GLN A 248 17.40 -32.62 -11.64
C GLN A 248 17.09 -32.51 -10.13
N ASN A 249 15.83 -32.66 -9.77
CA ASN A 249 15.38 -32.60 -8.37
C ASN A 249 15.77 -33.88 -7.62
N LYS A 250 16.34 -33.74 -6.43
CA LYS A 250 16.85 -34.86 -5.61
C LYS A 250 16.00 -35.15 -4.37
N ASP A 251 15.01 -34.32 -4.05
CA ASP A 251 14.15 -34.46 -2.87
C ASP A 251 12.77 -35.05 -3.18
N GLY A 252 12.50 -35.36 -4.46
CA GLY A 252 11.24 -36.02 -4.88
C GLY A 252 10.03 -35.07 -4.94
N GLN A 253 10.22 -33.77 -5.02
CA GLN A 253 9.14 -32.81 -5.18
C GLN A 253 8.33 -33.07 -6.47
N PRO A 254 7.01 -32.74 -6.48
CA PRO A 254 6.21 -32.79 -7.70
C PRO A 254 6.68 -31.76 -8.73
N ALA A 255 6.50 -32.04 -10.02
CA ALA A 255 6.85 -31.13 -11.10
C ALA A 255 6.17 -29.76 -10.97
N THR A 256 4.88 -29.75 -10.62
CA THR A 256 4.09 -28.53 -10.39
C THR A 256 3.89 -28.32 -8.89
N ILE A 257 4.00 -27.08 -8.46
CA ILE A 257 3.78 -26.69 -7.07
C ILE A 257 2.35 -27.00 -6.61
N THR A 258 2.17 -27.15 -5.30
CA THR A 258 0.85 -27.24 -4.67
C THR A 258 0.82 -26.36 -3.42
N GLY A 259 -0.35 -25.87 -3.02
CA GLY A 259 -0.49 -25.13 -1.78
C GLY A 259 -0.03 -25.92 -0.54
N ALA A 260 -0.19 -27.26 -0.56
CA ALA A 260 0.30 -28.11 0.53
C ALA A 260 1.84 -28.14 0.62
N LEU A 261 2.53 -28.23 -0.51
CA LEU A 261 3.98 -28.17 -0.55
C LEU A 261 4.49 -26.78 -0.12
N TYR A 262 3.88 -25.72 -0.66
CA TYR A 262 4.19 -24.36 -0.22
C TYR A 262 4.03 -24.20 1.29
N GLY A 263 2.92 -24.70 1.86
CA GLY A 263 2.68 -24.64 3.31
C GLY A 263 3.70 -25.42 4.14
N GLN A 264 4.20 -26.57 3.64
CA GLN A 264 5.27 -27.33 4.30
C GLN A 264 6.58 -26.53 4.29
N HIS A 265 6.99 -26.02 3.14
CA HIS A 265 8.19 -25.20 2.97
C HIS A 265 8.08 -23.90 3.76
N PHE A 266 6.91 -23.23 3.76
CA PHE A 266 6.67 -22.02 4.53
C PHE A 266 7.09 -22.16 5.99
N LYS A 267 6.76 -23.29 6.64
CA LYS A 267 7.18 -23.53 8.04
C LYS A 267 8.69 -23.62 8.18
N VAL A 268 9.39 -24.28 7.23
CA VAL A 268 10.85 -24.41 7.24
C VAL A 268 11.51 -23.04 7.14
N PHE A 269 11.03 -22.18 6.22
CA PHE A 269 11.47 -20.80 6.09
C PHE A 269 11.19 -19.98 7.35
N ALA A 270 9.96 -19.99 7.81
CA ALA A 270 9.54 -19.18 8.95
C ALA A 270 10.30 -19.54 10.23
N ASP A 271 10.54 -20.85 10.50
CA ASP A 271 11.34 -21.30 11.64
C ASP A 271 12.79 -20.83 11.54
N SER A 272 13.41 -20.99 10.37
CA SER A 272 14.78 -20.56 10.12
C SER A 272 14.95 -19.04 10.26
N MET A 273 14.01 -18.27 9.70
CA MET A 273 14.02 -16.81 9.77
C MET A 273 13.74 -16.29 11.17
N ARG A 274 12.77 -16.87 11.90
CA ARG A 274 12.47 -16.50 13.30
C ARG A 274 13.65 -16.81 14.23
N LYS A 275 14.32 -17.94 14.01
CA LYS A 275 15.56 -18.28 14.74
C LYS A 275 16.65 -17.22 14.48
N ALA A 276 16.90 -16.87 13.22
CA ALA A 276 17.87 -15.84 12.84
C ALA A 276 17.51 -14.47 13.43
N ALA A 277 16.25 -14.09 13.41
CA ALA A 277 15.78 -12.83 14.00
C ALA A 277 16.07 -12.79 15.51
N LYS A 278 15.79 -13.89 16.23
CA LYS A 278 16.10 -14.00 17.66
C LYS A 278 17.61 -13.86 17.94
N GLU A 279 18.47 -14.45 17.10
CA GLU A 279 19.93 -14.38 17.23
C GLU A 279 20.45 -12.95 17.13
N VAL A 280 19.83 -12.10 16.30
CA VAL A 280 20.23 -10.69 16.10
C VAL A 280 19.35 -9.69 16.89
N GLY A 281 18.43 -10.17 17.73
CA GLY A 281 17.55 -9.33 18.52
C GLY A 281 16.51 -8.55 17.71
N ALA A 282 16.15 -9.04 16.50
CA ALA A 282 15.16 -8.43 15.63
C ALA A 282 13.76 -9.00 15.87
N ALA A 283 12.72 -8.16 15.69
CA ALA A 283 11.33 -8.56 15.67
C ALA A 283 10.81 -8.52 14.23
N ILE A 284 10.52 -9.68 13.65
CA ILE A 284 10.02 -9.81 12.28
C ILE A 284 8.60 -10.36 12.25
N LYS A 285 7.89 -10.05 11.17
CA LYS A 285 6.58 -10.62 10.81
C LYS A 285 6.68 -11.26 9.43
N ILE A 286 6.16 -12.47 9.29
CA ILE A 286 6.29 -13.28 8.08
C ILE A 286 4.92 -13.54 7.49
N GLY A 287 4.74 -13.15 6.22
CA GLY A 287 3.52 -13.27 5.45
C GLY A 287 3.53 -14.45 4.49
N ALA A 288 2.35 -15.01 4.27
CA ALA A 288 2.11 -16.08 3.30
C ALA A 288 1.23 -15.63 2.16
N GLN A 289 1.53 -16.09 0.95
CA GLN A 289 0.80 -15.81 -0.29
C GLN A 289 -0.54 -16.55 -0.32
N LEU A 290 -1.62 -15.82 -0.57
CA LEU A 290 -2.96 -16.33 -0.82
C LEU A 290 -3.53 -15.75 -2.12
N GLU A 291 -4.57 -16.38 -2.64
CA GLU A 291 -5.36 -15.82 -3.74
C GLU A 291 -6.21 -14.65 -3.23
N GLN A 292 -6.48 -13.68 -4.10
CA GLN A 292 -7.28 -12.50 -3.75
C GLN A 292 -8.79 -12.72 -3.94
N THR A 293 -9.18 -13.75 -4.69
CA THR A 293 -10.59 -14.06 -5.00
C THR A 293 -10.82 -15.56 -4.94
N ASP A 294 -12.10 -15.99 -4.92
CA ASP A 294 -12.45 -17.41 -4.96
C ASP A 294 -11.94 -18.05 -6.25
N PRO A 295 -10.93 -18.93 -6.17
CA PRO A 295 -10.31 -19.52 -7.37
C PRO A 295 -11.06 -20.74 -7.91
N SER A 296 -12.25 -21.07 -7.40
CA SER A 296 -12.99 -22.30 -7.75
C SER A 296 -13.24 -22.41 -9.26
N ASN A 297 -13.41 -21.31 -9.97
CA ASN A 297 -13.60 -21.21 -11.41
C ASN A 297 -12.33 -20.81 -12.17
N SER A 298 -11.18 -20.71 -11.50
CA SER A 298 -9.91 -20.36 -12.15
C SER A 298 -9.54 -21.41 -13.21
N TRP A 299 -8.98 -20.95 -14.32
CA TRP A 299 -8.34 -21.85 -15.29
C TRP A 299 -7.11 -22.55 -14.70
N ASN A 300 -6.45 -21.90 -13.73
CA ASN A 300 -5.30 -22.43 -13.00
C ASN A 300 -5.73 -23.43 -11.94
N THR A 301 -5.46 -24.70 -12.17
CA THR A 301 -5.85 -25.79 -11.26
C THR A 301 -5.09 -25.77 -9.92
N VAL A 302 -3.88 -25.17 -9.88
CA VAL A 302 -3.11 -25.01 -8.64
C VAL A 302 -3.81 -24.00 -7.74
N ALA A 303 -4.20 -22.85 -8.26
CA ALA A 303 -4.93 -21.82 -7.54
C ALA A 303 -6.20 -22.37 -6.88
N ARG A 304 -6.96 -23.24 -7.58
CA ARG A 304 -8.23 -23.81 -7.05
C ARG A 304 -8.09 -24.51 -5.71
N THR A 305 -6.93 -25.00 -5.36
CA THR A 305 -6.68 -25.77 -4.13
C THR A 305 -5.60 -25.14 -3.25
N TRP A 306 -5.16 -23.92 -3.60
CA TRP A 306 -4.02 -23.26 -2.95
C TRP A 306 -4.24 -23.08 -1.45
N GLU A 307 -5.31 -22.38 -1.03
CA GLU A 307 -5.60 -22.12 0.38
C GLU A 307 -5.86 -23.40 1.17
N GLN A 308 -6.63 -24.32 0.58
CA GLN A 308 -6.91 -25.60 1.24
C GLN A 308 -5.61 -26.37 1.52
N GLY A 309 -4.71 -26.40 0.54
CA GLY A 309 -3.40 -27.05 0.68
C GLY A 309 -2.52 -26.32 1.68
N TYR A 310 -2.36 -25.01 1.54
CA TYR A 310 -1.55 -24.19 2.42
C TYR A 310 -2.04 -24.29 3.87
N PHE A 311 -3.31 -24.02 4.13
CA PHE A 311 -3.87 -24.08 5.48
C PHE A 311 -3.83 -25.48 6.08
N GLY A 312 -4.03 -26.53 5.26
CA GLY A 312 -3.90 -27.92 5.70
C GLY A 312 -2.48 -28.27 6.17
N ALA A 313 -1.46 -27.68 5.56
CA ALA A 313 -0.05 -27.94 5.89
C ALA A 313 0.53 -26.98 6.94
N ALA A 314 0.20 -25.69 6.87
CA ALA A 314 0.77 -24.62 7.70
C ALA A 314 -0.17 -24.11 8.80
N GLY A 315 -1.49 -24.26 8.66
CA GLY A 315 -2.46 -23.76 9.64
C GLY A 315 -2.29 -22.24 9.86
N ASP A 316 -2.23 -21.86 11.13
CA ASP A 316 -2.08 -20.47 11.60
C ASP A 316 -0.60 -19.97 11.66
N TYR A 317 0.32 -20.58 10.91
CA TYR A 317 1.76 -20.35 11.08
C TYR A 317 2.24 -18.97 10.60
N ALA A 318 1.57 -18.37 9.59
CA ALA A 318 1.85 -17.02 9.13
C ALA A 318 1.46 -15.95 10.16
N ASP A 319 2.18 -14.83 10.17
CA ASP A 319 1.81 -13.66 10.96
C ASP A 319 0.75 -12.81 10.25
N PHE A 320 0.77 -12.75 8.91
CA PHE A 320 -0.18 -12.03 8.06
C PHE A 320 -0.36 -12.74 6.72
N TYR A 321 -1.40 -12.36 5.97
CA TYR A 321 -1.66 -12.89 4.64
C TYR A 321 -1.42 -11.83 3.59
N ILE A 322 -0.92 -12.26 2.45
CA ILE A 322 -0.52 -11.45 1.31
C ILE A 322 -1.46 -11.77 0.16
N VAL A 323 -1.95 -10.74 -0.48
CA VAL A 323 -2.74 -10.81 -1.72
C VAL A 323 -2.24 -9.78 -2.71
N HIS A 324 -2.41 -10.04 -4.01
CA HIS A 324 -2.15 -9.11 -5.10
C HIS A 324 -3.42 -8.91 -5.90
N ASP A 325 -3.65 -7.70 -6.41
CA ASP A 325 -4.77 -7.46 -7.32
C ASP A 325 -4.51 -6.27 -8.24
N TYR A 326 -4.76 -6.46 -9.52
CA TYR A 326 -4.66 -5.42 -10.53
C TYR A 326 -6.03 -4.82 -10.92
N PHE A 327 -7.07 -5.09 -10.16
CA PHE A 327 -8.42 -4.50 -10.20
C PHE A 327 -9.16 -4.58 -11.54
N THR A 328 -8.46 -4.59 -12.67
CA THR A 328 -9.05 -4.61 -14.03
C THR A 328 -8.54 -5.78 -14.84
N GLY A 329 -9.31 -6.24 -15.82
CA GLY A 329 -8.85 -7.20 -16.81
C GLY A 329 -7.81 -6.59 -17.76
N SER A 330 -7.06 -7.44 -18.46
CA SER A 330 -5.97 -7.03 -19.37
C SER A 330 -6.44 -6.17 -20.54
N ASP A 331 -7.64 -6.37 -21.04
CA ASP A 331 -8.22 -5.70 -22.21
C ASP A 331 -9.13 -4.51 -21.83
N ASN A 332 -9.14 -4.11 -20.56
CA ASN A 332 -10.05 -3.10 -20.07
C ASN A 332 -9.41 -1.71 -20.00
N GLU A 333 -9.68 -0.87 -21.00
CA GLU A 333 -9.22 0.52 -21.09
C GLU A 333 -10.31 1.56 -20.77
N ASN A 334 -11.55 1.13 -20.55
CA ASN A 334 -12.67 2.04 -20.33
C ASN A 334 -12.60 2.70 -18.94
N ALA A 335 -12.51 4.01 -18.90
CA ALA A 335 -12.38 4.77 -17.67
C ALA A 335 -13.55 4.56 -16.69
N ALA A 336 -14.78 4.42 -17.17
CA ALA A 336 -15.93 4.19 -16.27
C ALA A 336 -15.84 2.81 -15.60
N THR A 337 -15.41 1.79 -16.33
CA THR A 337 -15.18 0.45 -15.77
C THR A 337 -14.01 0.46 -14.79
N ILE A 338 -12.88 1.07 -15.16
CA ILE A 338 -11.71 1.21 -14.26
C ILE A 338 -12.14 1.88 -12.95
N LEU A 339 -12.86 2.99 -13.02
CA LEU A 339 -13.31 3.73 -11.82
C LEU A 339 -14.46 3.06 -11.05
N ALA A 340 -15.04 1.98 -11.56
CA ALA A 340 -16.00 1.17 -10.81
C ALA A 340 -15.33 0.09 -9.95
N THR A 341 -14.13 -0.37 -10.31
CA THR A 341 -13.47 -1.52 -9.69
C THR A 341 -13.09 -1.32 -8.21
N PRO A 342 -12.58 -0.16 -7.73
CA PRO A 342 -12.12 -0.06 -6.35
C PRO A 342 -13.21 -0.38 -5.32
N THR A 343 -14.44 0.06 -5.55
CA THR A 343 -15.57 -0.18 -4.63
C THR A 343 -16.03 -1.63 -4.61
N ALA A 344 -15.85 -2.36 -5.69
CA ALA A 344 -16.24 -3.76 -5.80
C ALA A 344 -15.12 -4.68 -5.27
N GLU A 345 -13.90 -4.52 -5.80
CA GLU A 345 -12.80 -5.47 -5.59
C GLU A 345 -12.25 -5.42 -4.16
N ALA A 346 -12.01 -4.23 -3.59
CA ALA A 346 -11.49 -4.14 -2.21
C ALA A 346 -12.40 -4.86 -1.20
N LYS A 347 -13.72 -4.76 -1.40
CA LYS A 347 -14.70 -5.48 -0.58
C LYS A 347 -14.68 -6.98 -0.87
N ALA A 348 -14.64 -7.38 -2.14
CA ALA A 348 -14.64 -8.77 -2.56
C ALA A 348 -13.41 -9.52 -2.01
N ILE A 349 -12.22 -8.92 -2.10
CA ILE A 349 -10.99 -9.47 -1.51
C ILE A 349 -11.18 -9.71 -0.01
N MET A 350 -11.64 -8.70 0.74
CA MET A 350 -11.80 -8.84 2.20
C MET A 350 -12.86 -9.88 2.56
N ASP A 351 -13.96 -9.95 1.82
CA ASP A 351 -15.00 -10.96 2.04
C ASP A 351 -14.48 -12.37 1.74
N TYR A 352 -13.69 -12.54 0.67
CA TYR A 352 -13.04 -13.81 0.37
C TYR A 352 -12.05 -14.23 1.46
N MET A 353 -11.19 -13.32 1.95
CA MET A 353 -10.25 -13.62 3.04
C MET A 353 -10.98 -14.12 4.32
N LYS A 354 -12.09 -13.49 4.66
CA LYS A 354 -12.93 -13.93 5.80
C LYS A 354 -13.56 -15.29 5.54
N ALA A 355 -14.07 -15.52 4.34
CA ALA A 355 -14.73 -16.77 3.96
C ALA A 355 -13.74 -17.93 3.91
N THR A 356 -12.59 -17.76 3.23
CA THR A 356 -11.59 -18.82 3.08
C THR A 356 -10.94 -19.22 4.41
N THR A 357 -10.64 -18.25 5.30
CA THR A 357 -10.12 -18.56 6.64
C THR A 357 -11.15 -19.30 7.50
N THR A 358 -12.42 -18.89 7.44
CA THR A 358 -13.51 -19.58 8.14
C THR A 358 -13.69 -21.01 7.60
N LYS A 359 -13.71 -21.20 6.28
CA LYS A 359 -13.85 -22.51 5.62
C LYS A 359 -12.74 -23.48 6.04
N ASN A 360 -11.51 -22.98 6.13
CA ASN A 360 -10.34 -23.77 6.51
C ASN A 360 -10.10 -23.84 8.03
N LYS A 361 -10.97 -23.23 8.85
CA LYS A 361 -10.90 -23.25 10.33
C LYS A 361 -9.59 -22.67 10.87
N VAL A 362 -9.07 -21.64 10.24
CA VAL A 362 -7.88 -20.88 10.66
C VAL A 362 -8.27 -19.46 11.05
N SER A 363 -7.39 -18.77 11.76
CA SER A 363 -7.62 -17.38 12.18
C SER A 363 -7.47 -16.43 11.01
N LEU A 364 -8.38 -15.46 10.88
CA LEU A 364 -8.13 -14.29 10.04
C LEU A 364 -6.92 -13.54 10.61
N LYS A 365 -5.89 -13.35 9.80
CA LYS A 365 -4.69 -12.57 10.11
C LYS A 365 -4.79 -11.18 9.47
N PRO A 366 -3.90 -10.23 9.82
CA PRO A 366 -3.77 -8.99 9.09
C PRO A 366 -3.56 -9.23 7.59
N ILE A 367 -4.17 -8.39 6.75
CA ILE A 367 -4.13 -8.52 5.29
C ILE A 367 -3.25 -7.41 4.71
N ALA A 368 -2.30 -7.80 3.87
CA ALA A 368 -1.42 -6.94 3.10
C ALA A 368 -1.69 -7.12 1.60
N LEU A 369 -2.07 -6.04 0.91
CA LEU A 369 -2.19 -5.99 -0.55
C LEU A 369 -0.85 -5.46 -1.09
N THR A 370 0.14 -6.35 -1.25
CA THR A 370 1.53 -5.94 -1.52
C THR A 370 1.84 -5.67 -2.98
N GLU A 371 0.90 -5.99 -3.87
CA GLU A 371 0.83 -5.45 -5.22
C GLU A 371 -0.59 -5.03 -5.56
N TRP A 372 -0.72 -3.83 -6.12
CA TRP A 372 -1.98 -3.35 -6.66
C TRP A 372 -1.78 -2.26 -7.70
N ASN A 373 -2.59 -2.28 -8.73
CA ASN A 373 -2.71 -1.26 -9.76
C ASN A 373 -3.95 -1.56 -10.64
N ILE A 374 -4.07 -0.91 -11.78
CA ILE A 374 -4.89 -1.36 -12.91
C ILE A 374 -4.04 -2.20 -13.84
N PHE A 375 -4.62 -3.21 -14.48
CA PHE A 375 -3.94 -3.99 -15.53
C PHE A 375 -4.02 -3.25 -16.87
N ALA A 376 -5.18 -3.19 -17.52
CA ALA A 376 -5.46 -2.37 -18.71
C ALA A 376 -4.33 -2.38 -19.76
N ASP A 377 -3.82 -3.58 -20.11
CA ASP A 377 -2.68 -3.79 -21.01
C ASP A 377 -2.92 -3.21 -22.41
N GLY A 378 -1.83 -2.73 -23.00
CA GLY A 378 -1.85 -2.16 -24.35
C GLY A 378 -2.50 -0.77 -24.44
N SER A 379 -3.08 -0.26 -23.35
CA SER A 379 -3.65 1.08 -23.26
C SER A 379 -2.73 2.03 -22.51
N LYS A 380 -2.89 3.33 -22.69
CA LYS A 380 -2.18 4.35 -21.92
C LYS A 380 -2.86 4.68 -20.58
N GLN A 381 -3.81 3.87 -20.11
CA GLN A 381 -4.55 4.15 -18.88
C GLN A 381 -3.68 4.04 -17.63
N LYS A 382 -2.69 3.12 -17.60
CA LYS A 382 -1.76 2.98 -16.47
C LYS A 382 -1.01 4.29 -16.14
N THR A 383 -0.74 5.12 -17.14
CA THR A 383 -0.02 6.40 -17.02
C THR A 383 -0.96 7.60 -17.04
N SER A 384 -2.27 7.41 -17.12
CA SER A 384 -3.27 8.47 -17.21
C SER A 384 -3.68 9.03 -15.84
N TYR A 385 -4.40 10.17 -15.86
CA TYR A 385 -5.02 10.73 -14.66
C TYR A 385 -6.15 9.83 -14.13
N ILE A 386 -6.75 8.97 -14.96
CA ILE A 386 -7.73 7.95 -14.52
C ILE A 386 -7.07 6.96 -13.56
N ALA A 387 -5.83 6.51 -13.83
CA ALA A 387 -5.06 5.69 -12.88
C ALA A 387 -4.80 6.43 -11.55
N GLY A 388 -4.61 7.75 -11.62
CA GLY A 388 -4.51 8.58 -10.42
C GLY A 388 -5.82 8.62 -9.61
N MET A 389 -6.95 8.83 -10.27
CA MET A 389 -8.27 8.76 -9.63
C MET A 389 -8.53 7.37 -9.04
N HIS A 390 -8.24 6.30 -9.80
CA HIS A 390 -8.34 4.92 -9.34
C HIS A 390 -7.51 4.70 -8.07
N ALA A 391 -6.26 5.18 -8.03
CA ALA A 391 -5.41 5.06 -6.85
C ALA A 391 -6.01 5.73 -5.61
N THR A 392 -6.62 6.92 -5.77
CA THR A 392 -7.34 7.58 -4.67
C THR A 392 -8.50 6.73 -4.16
N MET A 393 -9.33 6.21 -5.07
CA MET A 393 -10.49 5.41 -4.71
C MET A 393 -10.08 4.08 -4.07
N THR A 394 -9.04 3.44 -4.60
CA THR A 394 -8.48 2.21 -4.02
C THR A 394 -8.04 2.43 -2.57
N LEU A 395 -7.23 3.46 -2.29
CA LEU A 395 -6.82 3.78 -0.91
C LEU A 395 -8.01 4.03 0.01
N GLY A 396 -9.04 4.75 -0.46
CA GLY A 396 -10.27 4.98 0.30
C GLY A 396 -11.03 3.69 0.62
N GLU A 397 -11.17 2.79 -0.35
CA GLU A 397 -11.86 1.53 -0.16
C GLU A 397 -11.05 0.50 0.65
N LEU A 398 -9.71 0.50 0.53
CA LEU A 398 -8.86 -0.32 1.40
C LEU A 398 -9.00 0.09 2.87
N LEU A 399 -9.07 1.40 3.16
CA LEU A 399 -9.35 1.92 4.50
C LEU A 399 -10.72 1.48 4.99
N LYS A 400 -11.75 1.65 4.18
CA LYS A 400 -13.13 1.29 4.52
C LYS A 400 -13.29 -0.21 4.80
N ASN A 401 -12.56 -1.05 4.08
CA ASN A 401 -12.53 -2.49 4.26
C ASN A 401 -11.44 -2.97 5.24
N GLN A 402 -10.75 -2.06 5.92
CA GLN A 402 -9.83 -2.32 7.03
C GLN A 402 -8.64 -3.22 6.66
N PHE A 403 -8.04 -2.97 5.49
CA PHE A 403 -6.73 -3.53 5.17
C PHE A 403 -5.65 -2.92 6.07
N GLY A 404 -4.61 -3.70 6.37
CA GLY A 404 -3.51 -3.24 7.23
C GLY A 404 -2.34 -2.62 6.48
N MET A 405 -2.08 -3.09 5.26
CA MET A 405 -0.96 -2.67 4.41
C MET A 405 -1.36 -2.71 2.94
N ALA A 406 -0.77 -1.82 2.15
CA ALA A 406 -0.83 -1.86 0.69
C ALA A 406 0.44 -1.28 0.07
N SER A 407 0.92 -1.86 -1.04
CA SER A 407 2.07 -1.36 -1.80
C SER A 407 1.73 -1.32 -3.28
N ARG A 408 1.66 -0.10 -3.84
CA ARG A 408 1.34 0.07 -5.26
C ARG A 408 2.49 -0.46 -6.12
N TRP A 409 2.18 -1.24 -7.14
CA TRP A 409 3.10 -1.63 -8.20
C TRP A 409 3.12 -0.55 -9.28
N ASP A 410 4.19 0.19 -9.57
CA ASP A 410 5.42 0.28 -8.82
C ASP A 410 5.96 1.72 -8.84
N LEU A 411 7.15 2.00 -8.33
CA LEU A 411 7.73 3.34 -8.40
C LEU A 411 8.22 3.70 -9.80
N ALA A 412 8.87 2.77 -10.52
CA ALA A 412 9.29 3.00 -11.90
C ALA A 412 9.42 1.68 -12.67
N ASN A 413 9.02 1.70 -13.93
CA ASN A 413 9.07 0.60 -14.87
C ASN A 413 9.40 1.13 -16.27
N GLY A 414 9.56 0.26 -17.26
CA GLY A 414 9.77 0.64 -18.65
C GLY A 414 8.49 1.14 -19.31
N TRP A 415 8.63 2.11 -20.24
CA TRP A 415 7.51 2.80 -20.89
C TRP A 415 6.57 1.86 -21.67
N ASN A 416 7.14 0.91 -22.40
CA ASN A 416 6.38 -0.08 -23.17
C ASN A 416 5.15 0.50 -23.90
N ASN A 417 5.31 1.62 -24.63
CA ASN A 417 4.24 2.32 -25.33
C ASN A 417 3.08 2.81 -24.41
N GLY A 418 3.37 3.12 -23.16
CA GLY A 418 2.39 3.58 -22.16
C GLY A 418 1.76 2.45 -21.35
N ASP A 419 2.15 1.21 -21.62
CA ASP A 419 1.82 0.04 -20.81
C ASP A 419 2.78 -0.10 -19.61
N ASP A 420 2.84 0.94 -18.79
CA ASP A 420 3.83 1.17 -17.75
C ASP A 420 3.16 1.43 -16.40
N HIS A 421 3.39 0.56 -15.44
CA HIS A 421 2.87 0.68 -14.07
C HIS A 421 3.58 1.75 -13.23
N GLY A 422 4.77 2.21 -13.68
CA GLY A 422 5.63 3.11 -12.92
C GLY A 422 4.97 4.43 -12.57
N MET A 423 5.19 4.88 -11.34
CA MET A 423 4.78 6.20 -10.86
C MET A 423 5.68 7.31 -11.41
N PHE A 424 6.92 6.95 -11.77
CA PHE A 424 7.92 7.85 -12.34
C PHE A 424 8.38 7.32 -13.69
N ASN A 425 8.61 8.24 -14.65
CA ASN A 425 9.20 7.89 -15.92
C ASN A 425 10.65 7.40 -15.74
N ALA A 426 10.97 6.18 -16.21
CA ALA A 426 12.33 5.63 -16.13
C ALA A 426 13.33 6.28 -17.13
N GLY A 427 12.85 7.17 -18.01
CA GLY A 427 13.66 7.90 -18.97
C GLY A 427 13.48 7.45 -20.42
N ASP A 428 12.55 6.55 -20.67
CA ASP A 428 12.23 5.97 -21.98
C ASP A 428 10.85 6.42 -22.53
N GLU A 429 10.10 7.24 -21.78
CA GLU A 429 8.88 7.87 -22.25
C GLU A 429 9.17 8.88 -23.36
N PRO A 430 8.45 8.82 -24.52
CA PRO A 430 8.69 9.71 -25.65
C PRO A 430 8.28 11.16 -25.38
N ASP A 431 8.36 12.01 -26.42
CA ASP A 431 7.87 13.38 -26.46
C ASP A 431 8.56 14.34 -25.47
N GLY A 432 9.82 14.03 -25.10
CA GLY A 432 10.64 14.90 -24.26
C GLY A 432 10.26 14.89 -22.78
N VAL A 433 9.54 13.89 -22.33
CA VAL A 433 9.26 13.70 -20.91
C VAL A 433 10.55 13.40 -20.15
N SER A 434 10.87 14.20 -19.16
CA SER A 434 12.11 14.08 -18.41
C SER A 434 12.17 12.78 -17.60
N LYS A 435 13.34 12.17 -17.51
CA LYS A 435 13.58 11.04 -16.59
C LYS A 435 13.15 11.43 -15.17
N TRP A 436 12.49 10.51 -14.49
CA TRP A 436 11.93 10.66 -13.15
C TRP A 436 10.79 11.69 -13.03
N ASN A 437 10.21 12.12 -14.17
CA ASN A 437 9.00 12.93 -14.12
C ASN A 437 7.87 12.18 -13.42
N PRO A 438 7.22 12.78 -12.40
CA PRO A 438 6.09 12.14 -11.73
C PRO A 438 4.88 12.04 -12.67
N ARG A 439 4.26 10.87 -12.72
CA ARG A 439 3.01 10.62 -13.44
C ARG A 439 1.78 10.94 -12.59
N PRO A 440 0.58 10.98 -13.16
CA PRO A 440 -0.63 11.38 -12.44
C PRO A 440 -0.83 10.70 -11.09
N ALA A 441 -0.65 9.37 -10.99
CA ALA A 441 -0.83 8.62 -9.73
C ALA A 441 -0.03 9.20 -8.56
N PHE A 442 1.17 9.75 -8.81
CA PHE A 442 1.98 10.43 -7.79
C PHE A 442 1.22 11.57 -7.11
N TYR A 443 0.62 12.47 -7.88
CA TYR A 443 -0.07 13.65 -7.36
C TYR A 443 -1.30 13.25 -6.55
N TYR A 444 -2.09 12.30 -7.05
CA TYR A 444 -3.29 11.82 -6.35
C TYR A 444 -2.93 11.16 -5.01
N MET A 445 -1.90 10.32 -4.97
CA MET A 445 -1.45 9.67 -3.73
C MET A 445 -0.81 10.68 -2.76
N TYR A 446 -0.03 11.65 -3.28
CA TYR A 446 0.54 12.74 -2.48
C TYR A 446 -0.54 13.55 -1.76
N TYR A 447 -1.57 14.02 -2.48
CA TYR A 447 -2.65 14.79 -1.88
C TYR A 447 -3.51 13.94 -0.94
N PHE A 448 -3.73 12.66 -1.27
CA PHE A 448 -4.42 11.74 -0.36
C PHE A 448 -3.69 11.67 0.99
N GLN A 449 -2.43 11.29 0.96
CA GLN A 449 -1.65 11.11 2.17
C GLN A 449 -1.53 12.41 2.98
N LYS A 450 -1.46 13.57 2.33
CA LYS A 450 -1.31 14.86 3.00
C LYS A 450 -2.60 15.36 3.64
N TYR A 451 -3.75 15.19 2.97
CA TYR A 451 -5.02 15.81 3.35
C TYR A 451 -6.07 14.85 3.91
N PHE A 452 -5.77 13.57 4.04
CA PHE A 452 -6.57 12.61 4.80
C PHE A 452 -6.04 12.51 6.23
N GLY A 453 -6.95 12.45 7.21
CA GLY A 453 -6.60 12.44 8.63
C GLY A 453 -6.01 11.11 9.11
N ASP A 454 -5.94 10.94 10.42
CA ASP A 454 -5.40 9.72 11.07
C ASP A 454 -6.49 8.73 11.51
N ARG A 455 -7.77 9.09 11.34
CA ARG A 455 -8.93 8.21 11.51
C ARG A 455 -9.86 8.35 10.32
N MET A 456 -10.33 7.26 9.78
CA MET A 456 -11.45 7.25 8.84
C MET A 456 -12.75 7.32 9.63
N VAL A 457 -13.66 8.21 9.23
CA VAL A 457 -14.98 8.36 9.81
C VAL A 457 -16.07 8.04 8.79
N GLY A 458 -17.30 7.77 9.29
CA GLY A 458 -18.44 7.44 8.45
C GLY A 458 -18.82 8.57 7.49
N SER A 459 -19.07 8.22 6.23
CA SER A 459 -19.62 9.16 5.24
C SER A 459 -20.55 8.45 4.25
N SER A 460 -21.52 9.22 3.75
CA SER A 460 -22.47 8.78 2.73
C SER A 460 -22.74 9.89 1.73
N VAL A 461 -23.19 9.52 0.54
CA VAL A 461 -23.56 10.46 -0.52
C VAL A 461 -24.99 10.20 -0.94
N THR A 462 -25.76 11.28 -1.12
CA THR A 462 -27.11 11.26 -1.72
C THR A 462 -27.15 12.16 -2.95
N GLY A 463 -27.86 11.76 -4.00
CA GLY A 463 -27.85 12.45 -5.29
C GLY A 463 -26.61 12.12 -6.12
N GLY A 464 -26.29 12.94 -7.11
CA GLY A 464 -25.10 12.78 -7.98
C GLY A 464 -25.12 11.57 -8.90
N ASN A 465 -26.28 10.95 -9.12
CA ASN A 465 -26.52 9.80 -10.02
C ASN A 465 -25.59 8.59 -9.78
N GLY A 466 -25.02 8.46 -8.54
CA GLY A 466 -24.04 7.41 -8.22
C GLY A 466 -22.61 7.69 -8.70
N ASP A 467 -22.37 8.87 -9.29
CA ASP A 467 -21.05 9.27 -9.78
C ASP A 467 -20.16 9.90 -8.71
N VAL A 468 -20.77 10.41 -7.63
CA VAL A 468 -20.06 11.05 -6.53
C VAL A 468 -19.79 10.04 -5.42
N LEU A 469 -18.54 9.96 -4.98
CA LEU A 469 -18.11 9.19 -3.83
C LEU A 469 -17.45 10.11 -2.79
N SER A 470 -17.44 9.68 -1.52
CA SER A 470 -16.76 10.41 -0.46
C SER A 470 -16.05 9.48 0.51
N TYR A 471 -14.87 9.92 0.97
CA TYR A 471 -14.13 9.30 2.06
C TYR A 471 -13.86 10.40 3.09
N ALA A 472 -14.34 10.22 4.32
CA ALA A 472 -14.20 11.20 5.38
C ALA A 472 -13.18 10.75 6.42
N SER A 473 -12.51 11.71 7.03
CA SER A 473 -11.50 11.47 8.04
C SER A 473 -11.49 12.56 9.12
N SER A 474 -10.85 12.26 10.23
CA SER A 474 -10.54 13.24 11.26
C SER A 474 -9.05 13.30 11.51
N PHE A 475 -8.57 14.51 11.83
CA PHE A 475 -7.23 14.73 12.33
C PHE A 475 -7.27 14.78 13.86
N SER A 476 -6.24 14.24 14.53
CA SER A 476 -6.10 14.35 15.99
C SER A 476 -5.97 15.79 16.47
N SER A 477 -5.63 16.72 15.58
CA SER A 477 -5.62 18.18 15.86
C SER A 477 -7.02 18.84 15.80
N GLY A 478 -8.06 18.10 15.39
CA GLY A 478 -9.46 18.54 15.47
C GLY A 478 -10.11 18.91 14.14
N GLU A 479 -9.40 18.86 13.03
CA GLU A 479 -9.95 19.16 11.69
C GLU A 479 -10.64 17.94 11.08
N ALA A 480 -11.59 18.19 10.15
CA ALA A 480 -12.24 17.15 9.37
C ALA A 480 -11.69 17.15 7.94
N GLY A 481 -11.17 15.98 7.50
CA GLY A 481 -10.72 15.76 6.14
C GLY A 481 -11.80 15.05 5.31
N LEU A 482 -11.95 15.43 4.04
CA LEU A 482 -12.85 14.78 3.08
C LEU A 482 -12.15 14.65 1.72
N ILE A 483 -12.35 13.51 1.11
CA ILE A 483 -12.05 13.31 -0.31
C ILE A 483 -13.38 13.15 -1.03
N VAL A 484 -13.64 13.98 -2.03
CA VAL A 484 -14.84 13.91 -2.88
C VAL A 484 -14.38 13.55 -4.28
N VAL A 485 -14.88 12.44 -4.80
CA VAL A 485 -14.57 11.95 -6.16
C VAL A 485 -15.80 12.12 -7.02
N ASN A 486 -15.66 12.75 -8.18
CA ASN A 486 -16.64 12.67 -9.25
C ASN A 486 -16.10 11.76 -10.35
N LYS A 487 -16.58 10.52 -10.37
CA LYS A 487 -16.22 9.54 -11.41
C LYS A 487 -17.06 9.66 -12.69
N GLY A 488 -18.03 10.57 -12.70
CA GLY A 488 -18.89 10.84 -13.86
C GLY A 488 -18.31 11.87 -14.83
N ILE A 489 -19.00 12.04 -15.96
CA ILE A 489 -18.64 12.97 -17.04
C ILE A 489 -19.39 14.31 -16.97
N ALA A 490 -20.23 14.50 -15.97
CA ALA A 490 -20.95 15.74 -15.72
C ALA A 490 -20.42 16.44 -14.46
N SER A 491 -20.32 17.78 -14.48
CA SER A 491 -20.00 18.56 -13.29
C SER A 491 -21.05 18.37 -12.21
N GLN A 492 -20.64 18.33 -10.96
CA GLN A 492 -21.50 18.23 -9.79
C GLN A 492 -21.33 19.46 -8.89
N THR A 493 -22.40 19.89 -8.25
CA THR A 493 -22.34 20.82 -7.12
C THR A 493 -22.63 20.03 -5.86
N VAL A 494 -21.67 19.95 -4.96
CA VAL A 494 -21.75 19.09 -3.79
C VAL A 494 -21.88 19.93 -2.53
N LYS A 495 -22.97 19.73 -1.78
CA LYS A 495 -23.13 20.21 -0.41
C LYS A 495 -22.48 19.23 0.54
N ILE A 496 -21.78 19.72 1.56
CA ILE A 496 -21.10 18.89 2.57
C ILE A 496 -21.65 19.23 3.94
N ASN A 497 -22.18 18.24 4.64
CA ASN A 497 -22.63 18.32 6.01
C ASN A 497 -21.72 17.44 6.88
N ILE A 498 -21.25 17.97 8.02
CA ILE A 498 -20.47 17.21 8.99
C ILE A 498 -21.20 17.30 10.33
N SER A 499 -21.75 16.18 10.79
CA SER A 499 -22.37 16.06 12.11
C SER A 499 -21.30 15.77 13.19
N ASN A 500 -21.62 16.06 14.45
CA ASN A 500 -20.74 15.86 15.61
C ASN A 500 -19.38 16.56 15.49
N PHE A 501 -19.30 17.64 14.73
CA PHE A 501 -18.13 18.44 14.44
C PHE A 501 -18.32 19.89 14.89
N LYS A 502 -17.32 20.49 15.51
CA LYS A 502 -17.28 21.92 15.81
C LYS A 502 -16.53 22.65 14.73
N PRO A 503 -17.19 23.32 13.78
CA PRO A 503 -16.49 23.99 12.69
C PRO A 503 -15.72 25.22 13.19
N GLY A 504 -14.55 25.42 12.60
CA GLY A 504 -13.77 26.64 12.68
C GLY A 504 -14.30 27.74 11.75
N SER A 505 -13.40 28.52 11.16
CA SER A 505 -13.77 29.65 10.31
C SER A 505 -13.84 29.33 8.82
N ARG A 506 -13.05 28.37 8.34
CA ARG A 506 -12.93 28.09 6.90
C ARG A 506 -12.61 26.64 6.60
N TYR A 507 -12.69 26.31 5.30
CA TYR A 507 -12.19 25.06 4.74
C TYR A 507 -11.25 25.34 3.58
N TYR A 508 -10.32 24.40 3.35
CA TYR A 508 -9.31 24.45 2.31
C TYR A 508 -9.49 23.25 1.39
N TYR A 509 -9.27 23.42 0.08
CA TYR A 509 -9.36 22.28 -0.82
C TYR A 509 -8.46 22.42 -2.06
N TYR A 510 -8.12 21.25 -2.60
CA TYR A 510 -7.41 21.09 -3.86
C TYR A 510 -8.27 20.26 -4.80
N THR A 511 -8.42 20.73 -6.03
CA THR A 511 -9.13 20.02 -7.10
C THR A 511 -8.10 19.47 -8.07
N LEU A 512 -8.09 18.16 -8.28
CA LEU A 512 -7.26 17.49 -9.27
C LEU A 512 -8.13 17.06 -10.45
N THR A 513 -7.73 17.47 -11.65
CA THR A 513 -8.37 17.10 -12.92
C THR A 513 -7.33 16.62 -13.92
N GLY A 514 -7.75 15.87 -14.93
CA GLY A 514 -6.89 15.50 -16.06
C GLY A 514 -6.76 16.59 -17.10
N GLY A 515 -5.84 16.40 -18.04
CA GLY A 515 -5.77 17.19 -19.26
C GLY A 515 -6.87 16.80 -20.25
N THR A 516 -7.03 17.63 -21.29
CA THR A 516 -8.00 17.41 -22.37
C THR A 516 -7.33 17.03 -23.70
N ASP A 517 -6.02 16.96 -23.71
CA ASP A 517 -5.20 16.74 -24.90
C ASP A 517 -5.30 15.32 -25.46
N ASN A 518 -5.63 14.34 -24.64
CA ASN A 518 -5.84 12.94 -25.01
C ASN A 518 -7.09 12.33 -24.34
N GLY A 519 -8.12 13.14 -24.08
CA GLY A 519 -9.33 12.70 -23.39
C GLY A 519 -9.02 12.03 -22.06
N GLU A 520 -9.63 10.87 -21.80
CA GLU A 520 -9.45 10.10 -20.56
C GLU A 520 -8.09 9.38 -20.47
N PHE A 521 -7.28 9.39 -21.56
CA PHE A 521 -5.92 8.84 -21.59
C PHE A 521 -4.83 9.88 -21.31
N SER A 522 -5.22 11.12 -20.96
CA SER A 522 -4.24 12.19 -20.72
C SER A 522 -3.30 11.85 -19.55
N GLY A 523 -2.00 11.95 -19.80
CA GLY A 523 -0.94 11.84 -18.79
C GLY A 523 -0.73 13.12 -17.97
N LYS A 524 -1.64 14.10 -18.08
CA LYS A 524 -1.53 15.42 -17.41
C LYS A 524 -2.46 15.52 -16.21
N VAL A 525 -1.99 16.23 -15.17
CA VAL A 525 -2.77 16.58 -13.98
C VAL A 525 -2.71 18.09 -13.76
N TYR A 526 -3.87 18.66 -13.47
CA TYR A 526 -4.01 20.05 -13.05
C TYR A 526 -4.44 20.09 -11.58
N VAL A 527 -3.72 20.87 -10.80
CA VAL A 527 -4.03 21.12 -9.38
C VAL A 527 -4.53 22.55 -9.26
N ASN A 528 -5.81 22.73 -8.89
CA ASN A 528 -6.46 24.05 -8.87
C ASN A 528 -6.26 24.85 -10.18
N GLY A 529 -6.24 24.16 -11.32
CA GLY A 529 -6.01 24.75 -12.63
C GLY A 529 -4.53 24.95 -13.01
N SER A 530 -3.57 24.78 -12.08
CA SER A 530 -2.15 24.76 -12.42
C SER A 530 -1.78 23.43 -13.07
N GLY A 531 -1.30 23.48 -14.30
CA GLY A 531 -0.99 22.29 -15.09
C GLY A 531 0.47 21.86 -15.02
N PRO A 532 0.82 20.83 -15.83
CA PRO A 532 2.16 20.32 -15.89
C PRO A 532 3.15 21.36 -16.39
N SER A 533 4.37 21.30 -15.86
CA SER A 533 5.49 22.13 -16.34
C SER A 533 6.20 21.52 -17.56
N GLY A 534 5.91 20.27 -17.89
CA GLY A 534 6.44 19.50 -19.03
C GLY A 534 5.34 18.91 -19.90
N ALA A 535 5.69 17.94 -20.74
CA ALA A 535 4.77 17.28 -21.67
C ALA A 535 3.67 16.49 -20.92
N ASN A 536 4.01 15.81 -19.82
CA ASN A 536 3.12 15.01 -18.97
C ASN A 536 3.35 15.32 -17.49
N GLY A 537 2.59 14.68 -16.61
CA GLY A 537 2.65 14.83 -15.15
C GLY A 537 1.79 16.00 -14.66
N GLY A 538 2.21 16.63 -13.58
CA GLY A 538 1.51 17.77 -12.97
C GLY A 538 2.43 18.97 -12.74
N PRO A 539 2.00 19.98 -11.97
CA PRO A 539 2.79 21.17 -11.71
C PRO A 539 4.08 20.80 -10.94
N ALA A 540 5.24 21.26 -11.44
CA ALA A 540 6.52 21.00 -10.78
C ALA A 540 6.60 21.62 -9.36
N ASN A 541 5.86 22.71 -9.14
CA ASN A 541 5.75 23.39 -7.84
C ASN A 541 4.57 22.87 -6.99
N TYR A 542 4.23 21.58 -7.08
CA TYR A 542 3.11 20.98 -6.37
C TYR A 542 3.18 21.15 -4.85
N LEU A 543 4.36 21.33 -4.29
CA LEU A 543 4.57 21.58 -2.86
C LEU A 543 4.06 22.97 -2.42
N ASP A 544 4.10 23.95 -3.32
CA ASP A 544 3.80 25.36 -3.05
C ASP A 544 2.44 25.78 -3.63
N GLN A 545 1.64 24.83 -4.13
CA GLN A 545 0.31 25.14 -4.65
C GLN A 545 -0.58 25.68 -3.54
N SER A 546 -1.20 26.86 -3.77
CA SER A 546 -2.19 27.40 -2.84
C SER A 546 -3.50 26.62 -2.92
N ALA A 547 -4.09 26.32 -1.79
CA ALA A 547 -5.43 25.78 -1.71
C ALA A 547 -6.48 26.80 -2.15
N TYR A 548 -7.63 26.35 -2.63
CA TYR A 548 -8.84 27.18 -2.60
C TYR A 548 -9.41 27.16 -1.18
N SER A 549 -10.01 28.27 -0.76
CA SER A 549 -10.60 28.39 0.59
C SER A 549 -11.86 29.23 0.57
N SER A 550 -12.85 28.81 1.39
CA SER A 550 -14.08 29.58 1.63
C SER A 550 -14.45 29.53 3.12
N SER A 551 -15.35 30.45 3.51
CA SER A 551 -15.87 30.53 4.88
C SER A 551 -16.82 29.38 5.20
N LEU A 552 -16.78 28.87 6.42
CA LEU A 552 -17.74 27.90 6.97
C LEU A 552 -19.04 28.54 7.46
N ALA A 553 -19.13 29.87 7.56
CA ALA A 553 -20.32 30.57 8.10
C ALA A 553 -21.61 30.30 7.32
N SER A 554 -21.51 30.03 6.02
CA SER A 554 -22.63 29.69 5.14
C SER A 554 -22.74 28.19 4.80
N GLY A 555 -22.06 27.33 5.58
CA GLY A 555 -21.92 25.90 5.28
C GLY A 555 -20.83 25.63 4.25
N MET A 556 -20.80 24.41 3.72
CA MET A 556 -19.85 23.99 2.70
C MET A 556 -20.54 23.58 1.42
N LYS A 557 -20.16 24.21 0.32
CA LYS A 557 -20.60 23.86 -1.04
C LYS A 557 -19.43 24.04 -1.99
N ILE A 558 -19.18 23.03 -2.81
CA ILE A 558 -18.07 22.98 -3.77
C ILE A 558 -18.53 22.57 -5.16
N SER A 559 -17.84 23.05 -6.19
CA SER A 559 -18.00 22.54 -7.55
C SER A 559 -17.00 21.41 -7.78
N VAL A 560 -17.50 20.27 -8.25
CA VAL A 560 -16.69 19.06 -8.50
C VAL A 560 -16.74 18.76 -10.00
N PRO A 561 -15.67 19.09 -10.75
CA PRO A 561 -15.62 18.89 -12.19
C PRO A 561 -15.82 17.41 -12.60
N PRO A 562 -16.12 17.13 -13.88
CA PRO A 562 -16.10 15.76 -14.39
C PRO A 562 -14.73 15.10 -14.16
N ARG A 563 -14.73 13.80 -13.91
CA ARG A 563 -13.49 13.02 -13.75
C ARG A 563 -12.45 13.75 -12.87
N SER A 564 -12.83 14.05 -11.63
CA SER A 564 -12.00 14.82 -10.71
C SER A 564 -12.01 14.29 -9.29
N VAL A 565 -11.01 14.69 -8.52
CA VAL A 565 -10.92 14.44 -7.07
C VAL A 565 -10.69 15.76 -6.36
N ILE A 566 -11.41 15.98 -5.27
CA ILE A 566 -11.20 17.10 -4.35
C ILE A 566 -10.72 16.57 -3.01
N TYR A 567 -9.60 17.12 -2.54
CA TYR A 567 -9.05 16.90 -1.21
C TYR A 567 -9.37 18.13 -0.37
N LEU A 568 -10.24 17.98 0.62
CA LEU A 568 -10.75 19.07 1.42
C LEU A 568 -10.46 18.86 2.91
N VAL A 569 -10.11 19.94 3.61
CA VAL A 569 -10.02 19.95 5.08
C VAL A 569 -10.80 21.14 5.64
N ALA A 570 -11.74 20.86 6.52
CA ALA A 570 -12.49 21.85 7.26
C ALA A 570 -11.84 22.10 8.64
N GLU A 571 -11.60 23.36 8.98
CA GLU A 571 -11.09 23.73 10.29
C GLU A 571 -12.03 23.30 11.40
N GLY A 572 -11.46 22.73 12.46
CA GLY A 572 -12.14 22.54 13.73
C GLY A 572 -11.96 23.73 14.66
N LYS A 573 -12.95 23.98 15.49
CA LYS A 573 -12.86 24.98 16.56
C LYS A 573 -11.93 24.44 17.65
N LYS A 574 -10.87 25.16 17.91
CA LYS A 574 -9.93 24.88 19.01
C LYS A 574 -10.51 25.20 20.37
#